data_af21282620cb4e9adbe6f1bff6b48fce
#
_entry.id   af21282620cb4e9adbe6f1bff6b48fce
#
_cell.length_a   1.000
_cell.length_b   1.000
_cell.length_c   1.000
_cell.angle_alpha   90.00
_cell.angle_beta   90.00
_cell.angle_gamma   90.00
#
_symmetry.space_group_name_H-M   'P 1'
#
loop_
_entity.id
_entity.type
_entity.pdbx_description
1 polymer ?
#
loop_
_entity_poly.entity_id
_entity_poly.type
_entity_poly.pdbx_seq_one_letter_code
_entity_poly.pdbx_strand_id
1 'polypeptide(L)'
;MQASQFTVDMEEVAKFEAMAAEWWDPNGKFKPLHMLNPCRLDYIISQICAEFDRDSGKHLPFSGLRILDIGCGGGLLCEPMARLGATVIGVDAAQRNIPVAKAHAKQSDLEIDYRFGTAEELVSQCEIFDIVLNMEVVEHVAEPQAYTTACQQLLKPGGLMICSTINRNPKSFILAIFGAEYVMRWLPKGTHEWAKFITPDELYDLIRNAGLQPVDRQGFVFNPLTWQWRLSDQDLSVNYVTASLKL
;
A
#
# COMPACT_ATOMS: atom_id res chain seq x y z
N MET A 1 27.47 -4.59 -9.37
CA MET A 1 26.22 -5.01 -8.71
C MET A 1 25.25 -3.84 -8.81
N GLN A 2 24.53 -3.72 -9.93
CA GLN A 2 23.63 -2.59 -10.26
C GLN A 2 22.33 -3.11 -10.91
N ALA A 3 21.81 -4.25 -10.46
CA ALA A 3 20.63 -4.89 -11.06
C ALA A 3 19.32 -4.67 -10.27
N SER A 4 19.33 -3.93 -9.15
CA SER A 4 18.19 -3.84 -8.24
C SER A 4 17.32 -2.56 -8.37
N GLN A 5 17.58 -1.70 -9.36
CA GLN A 5 16.85 -0.43 -9.52
C GLN A 5 15.85 -0.41 -10.69
N PHE A 6 15.57 -1.54 -11.33
CA PHE A 6 14.78 -1.56 -12.57
C PHE A 6 13.34 -1.08 -12.43
N THR A 7 12.71 -1.19 -11.25
CA THR A 7 11.31 -0.76 -11.09
C THR A 7 11.15 0.55 -10.32
N VAL A 8 12.21 1.07 -9.70
CA VAL A 8 12.16 2.30 -8.90
C VAL A 8 12.21 3.54 -9.80
N ASP A 9 11.22 4.43 -9.66
CA ASP A 9 11.23 5.77 -10.24
C ASP A 9 11.85 6.75 -9.23
N MET A 10 13.08 7.19 -9.50
CA MET A 10 13.84 8.07 -8.58
C MET A 10 13.23 9.45 -8.41
N GLU A 11 12.46 9.95 -9.38
CA GLU A 11 11.75 11.22 -9.26
C GLU A 11 10.58 11.10 -8.28
N GLU A 12 9.86 9.99 -8.33
CA GLU A 12 8.81 9.67 -7.36
C GLU A 12 9.37 9.52 -5.94
N VAL A 13 10.45 8.76 -5.79
CA VAL A 13 11.15 8.60 -4.49
C VAL A 13 11.53 9.96 -3.90
N ALA A 14 12.08 10.87 -4.70
CA ALA A 14 12.48 12.20 -4.23
C ALA A 14 11.27 13.03 -3.74
N LYS A 15 10.08 12.88 -4.36
CA LYS A 15 8.84 13.54 -3.90
C LYS A 15 8.46 13.09 -2.49
N PHE A 16 8.47 11.77 -2.24
CA PHE A 16 8.15 11.21 -0.91
C PHE A 16 9.20 11.55 0.14
N GLU A 17 10.48 11.54 -0.20
CA GLU A 17 11.56 11.96 0.72
C GLU A 17 11.41 13.41 1.19
N ALA A 18 10.95 14.29 0.32
CA ALA A 18 10.72 15.69 0.67
C ALA A 18 9.59 15.89 1.70
N MET A 19 8.72 14.90 1.84
CA MET A 19 7.56 14.95 2.75
C MET A 19 7.73 14.06 3.99
N ALA A 20 8.85 13.33 4.12
CA ALA A 20 9.03 12.27 5.11
C ALA A 20 8.73 12.70 6.56
N ALA A 21 9.08 13.93 6.96
CA ALA A 21 8.84 14.43 8.31
C ALA A 21 7.35 14.59 8.68
N GLU A 22 6.45 14.61 7.68
CA GLU A 22 5.03 14.89 7.88
C GLU A 22 4.16 13.61 7.94
N TRP A 23 4.74 12.40 7.82
CA TRP A 23 3.99 11.15 7.78
C TRP A 23 2.96 11.00 8.91
N TRP A 24 3.30 11.42 10.11
CA TRP A 24 2.44 11.26 11.30
C TRP A 24 1.71 12.54 11.71
N ASP A 25 1.77 13.60 10.90
CA ASP A 25 0.93 14.79 11.09
C ASP A 25 -0.46 14.56 10.44
N PRO A 26 -1.53 14.33 11.23
CA PRO A 26 -2.87 14.08 10.68
C PRO A 26 -3.49 15.31 10.00
N ASN A 27 -2.87 16.48 10.13
CA ASN A 27 -3.28 17.73 9.48
C ASN A 27 -2.31 18.16 8.36
N GLY A 28 -1.18 17.45 8.21
CA GLY A 28 -0.15 17.66 7.19
C GLY A 28 -0.52 17.11 5.81
N LYS A 29 0.50 16.94 4.98
CA LYS A 29 0.35 16.47 3.59
C LYS A 29 -0.23 15.05 3.47
N PHE A 30 -0.10 14.22 4.49
CA PHE A 30 -0.64 12.86 4.52
C PHE A 30 -2.03 12.75 5.16
N LYS A 31 -2.69 13.90 5.43
CA LYS A 31 -4.06 13.92 5.95
C LYS A 31 -5.05 13.03 5.17
N PRO A 32 -5.04 13.00 3.81
CA PRO A 32 -5.94 12.11 3.07
C PRO A 32 -5.70 10.63 3.40
N LEU A 33 -4.43 10.22 3.57
CA LEU A 33 -4.10 8.84 3.94
C LEU A 33 -4.56 8.52 5.37
N HIS A 34 -4.38 9.44 6.32
CA HIS A 34 -4.91 9.27 7.68
C HIS A 34 -6.44 9.10 7.69
N MET A 35 -7.16 9.87 6.86
CA MET A 35 -8.62 9.75 6.74
C MET A 35 -9.05 8.46 6.08
N LEU A 36 -8.32 7.98 5.08
CA LEU A 36 -8.60 6.74 4.34
C LEU A 36 -8.21 5.50 5.16
N ASN A 37 -7.21 5.60 6.03
CA ASN A 37 -6.56 4.47 6.69
C ASN A 37 -7.53 3.54 7.46
N PRO A 38 -8.53 4.03 8.22
CA PRO A 38 -9.52 3.14 8.84
C PRO A 38 -10.21 2.23 7.83
N CYS A 39 -10.66 2.77 6.69
CA CYS A 39 -11.33 2.01 5.64
C CYS A 39 -10.39 1.01 4.95
N ARG A 40 -9.10 1.36 4.78
CA ARG A 40 -8.06 0.44 4.26
C ARG A 40 -7.85 -0.72 5.23
N LEU A 41 -7.76 -0.43 6.54
CA LEU A 41 -7.58 -1.44 7.58
C LEU A 41 -8.77 -2.39 7.67
N ASP A 42 -9.99 -1.88 7.58
CA ASP A 42 -11.21 -2.72 7.55
C ASP A 42 -11.14 -3.74 6.41
N TYR A 43 -10.74 -3.30 5.21
CA TYR A 43 -10.56 -4.19 4.06
C TYR A 43 -9.43 -5.20 4.29
N ILE A 44 -8.23 -4.73 4.66
CA ILE A 44 -7.05 -5.59 4.86
C ILE A 44 -7.33 -6.66 5.91
N ILE A 45 -7.88 -6.25 7.06
CA ILE A 45 -8.19 -7.17 8.17
C ILE A 45 -9.23 -8.21 7.72
N SER A 46 -10.28 -7.78 7.01
CA SER A 46 -11.32 -8.70 6.53
C SER A 46 -10.77 -9.75 5.57
N GLN A 47 -9.91 -9.36 4.61
CA GLN A 47 -9.30 -10.29 3.66
C GLN A 47 -8.32 -11.26 4.34
N ILE A 48 -7.49 -10.77 5.25
CA ILE A 48 -6.57 -11.63 6.01
C ILE A 48 -7.36 -12.63 6.87
N CYS A 49 -8.43 -12.17 7.55
CA CYS A 49 -9.26 -13.05 8.36
C CYS A 49 -9.93 -14.13 7.54
N ALA A 50 -10.47 -13.78 6.38
CA ALA A 50 -11.11 -14.75 5.47
C ALA A 50 -10.12 -15.80 4.94
N GLU A 51 -8.95 -15.36 4.48
CA GLU A 51 -7.99 -16.27 3.82
C GLU A 51 -7.24 -17.16 4.81
N PHE A 52 -6.88 -16.65 5.98
CA PHE A 52 -6.07 -17.38 6.96
C PHE A 52 -6.90 -17.93 8.13
N ASP A 53 -8.23 -18.00 8.00
CA ASP A 53 -9.17 -18.48 9.05
C ASP A 53 -8.90 -17.82 10.42
N ARG A 54 -8.86 -16.47 10.43
CA ARG A 54 -8.60 -15.66 11.63
C ARG A 54 -9.87 -14.95 12.08
N ASP A 55 -9.96 -14.78 13.39
CA ASP A 55 -11.07 -14.04 14.04
C ASP A 55 -10.52 -12.72 14.60
N SER A 56 -10.89 -11.60 13.97
CA SER A 56 -10.43 -10.25 14.38
C SER A 56 -10.85 -9.85 15.79
N GLY A 57 -11.83 -10.54 16.39
CA GLY A 57 -12.25 -10.31 17.77
C GLY A 57 -11.35 -10.97 18.82
N LYS A 58 -10.42 -11.82 18.40
CA LYS A 58 -9.47 -12.47 19.31
C LYS A 58 -8.28 -11.58 19.64
N HIS A 59 -7.61 -11.90 20.75
CA HIS A 59 -6.34 -11.28 21.10
C HIS A 59 -5.24 -11.73 20.12
N LEU A 60 -4.52 -10.78 19.52
CA LEU A 60 -3.45 -10.98 18.54
C LEU A 60 -3.85 -11.93 17.39
N PRO A 61 -4.90 -11.59 16.62
CA PRO A 61 -5.46 -12.49 15.60
C PRO A 61 -4.45 -12.85 14.50
N PHE A 62 -3.43 -12.03 14.26
CA PHE A 62 -2.42 -12.23 13.22
C PHE A 62 -1.12 -12.86 13.74
N SER A 63 -1.14 -13.39 14.98
CA SER A 63 0.01 -14.09 15.52
C SER A 63 0.46 -15.23 14.60
N GLY A 64 1.76 -15.28 14.32
CA GLY A 64 2.39 -16.27 13.43
C GLY A 64 2.36 -15.92 11.95
N LEU A 65 1.68 -14.85 11.53
CA LEU A 65 1.72 -14.35 10.15
C LEU A 65 2.90 -13.38 9.95
N ARG A 66 3.60 -13.52 8.83
CA ARG A 66 4.62 -12.57 8.36
C ARG A 66 4.01 -11.68 7.30
N ILE A 67 4.02 -10.37 7.54
CA ILE A 67 3.45 -9.36 6.64
C ILE A 67 4.58 -8.46 6.13
N LEU A 68 4.66 -8.30 4.82
CA LEU A 68 5.46 -7.27 4.18
C LEU A 68 4.55 -6.09 3.81
N ASP A 69 4.94 -4.89 4.21
CA ASP A 69 4.39 -3.63 3.71
C ASP A 69 5.43 -3.00 2.80
N ILE A 70 5.25 -3.13 1.47
CA ILE A 70 6.17 -2.59 0.46
C ILE A 70 5.73 -1.19 0.05
N GLY A 71 6.64 -0.20 0.13
CA GLY A 71 6.31 1.22 0.08
C GLY A 71 5.67 1.69 1.40
N CYS A 72 6.21 1.23 2.54
CA CYS A 72 5.60 1.40 3.85
C CYS A 72 5.52 2.87 4.34
N GLY A 73 6.24 3.80 3.70
CA GLY A 73 6.28 5.20 4.10
C GLY A 73 6.67 5.38 5.58
N GLY A 74 5.86 6.11 6.32
CA GLY A 74 6.01 6.30 7.77
C GLY A 74 5.51 5.14 8.64
N GLY A 75 4.99 4.05 8.06
CA GLY A 75 4.52 2.88 8.81
C GLY A 75 3.05 2.89 9.20
N LEU A 76 2.21 3.68 8.52
CA LEU A 76 0.78 3.83 8.82
C LEU A 76 -0.01 2.51 8.78
N LEU A 77 0.42 1.52 8.00
CA LEU A 77 -0.17 0.19 7.93
C LEU A 77 0.63 -0.82 8.76
N CYS A 78 1.95 -0.68 8.82
CA CYS A 78 2.80 -1.58 9.60
C CYS A 78 2.40 -1.64 11.06
N GLU A 79 2.17 -0.48 11.71
CA GLU A 79 1.85 -0.45 13.15
C GLU A 79 0.53 -1.14 13.51
N PRO A 80 -0.60 -0.91 12.81
CA PRO A 80 -1.83 -1.65 13.06
C PRO A 80 -1.66 -3.16 12.88
N MET A 81 -0.93 -3.61 11.87
CA MET A 81 -0.66 -5.04 11.65
C MET A 81 0.17 -5.64 12.79
N ALA A 82 1.18 -4.93 13.26
CA ALA A 82 1.99 -5.35 14.41
C ALA A 82 1.16 -5.41 15.71
N ARG A 83 0.26 -4.44 15.93
CA ARG A 83 -0.67 -4.45 17.08
C ARG A 83 -1.63 -5.65 17.06
N LEU A 84 -1.96 -6.15 15.88
CA LEU A 84 -2.76 -7.36 15.70
C LEU A 84 -1.93 -8.66 15.83
N GLY A 85 -0.63 -8.55 16.11
CA GLY A 85 0.25 -9.68 16.42
C GLY A 85 1.04 -10.24 15.26
N ALA A 86 1.01 -9.60 14.08
CA ALA A 86 1.84 -10.03 12.95
C ALA A 86 3.31 -9.70 13.18
N THR A 87 4.20 -10.51 12.59
CA THR A 87 5.60 -10.13 12.37
C THR A 87 5.67 -9.26 11.13
N VAL A 88 5.92 -7.97 11.30
CA VAL A 88 5.85 -6.99 10.21
C VAL A 88 7.23 -6.56 9.76
N ILE A 89 7.44 -6.57 8.45
CA ILE A 89 8.58 -5.97 7.77
C ILE A 89 8.03 -4.83 6.90
N GLY A 90 8.51 -3.60 7.13
CA GLY A 90 8.22 -2.45 6.31
C GLY A 90 9.40 -2.10 5.42
N VAL A 91 9.20 -2.02 4.12
CA VAL A 91 10.27 -1.67 3.16
C VAL A 91 9.86 -0.44 2.36
N ASP A 92 10.79 0.50 2.19
CA ASP A 92 10.55 1.70 1.40
C ASP A 92 11.81 2.09 0.61
N ALA A 93 11.61 2.53 -0.63
CA ALA A 93 12.67 3.02 -1.51
C ALA A 93 13.08 4.47 -1.20
N ALA A 94 12.28 5.20 -0.42
CA ALA A 94 12.64 6.52 0.09
C ALA A 94 13.37 6.38 1.44
N GLN A 95 14.67 6.53 1.42
CA GLN A 95 15.53 6.31 2.59
C GLN A 95 15.11 7.16 3.80
N ARG A 96 14.61 8.37 3.57
CA ARG A 96 14.19 9.30 4.63
C ARG A 96 12.94 8.86 5.39
N ASN A 97 12.12 7.97 4.82
CA ASN A 97 10.91 7.45 5.48
C ASN A 97 11.29 6.51 6.63
N ILE A 98 12.36 5.74 6.48
CA ILE A 98 12.75 4.68 7.44
C ILE A 98 13.03 5.20 8.86
N PRO A 99 13.84 6.27 9.06
CA PRO A 99 14.03 6.84 10.41
C PRO A 99 12.72 7.33 11.05
N VAL A 100 11.81 7.89 10.25
CA VAL A 100 10.51 8.39 10.74
C VAL A 100 9.64 7.22 11.21
N ALA A 101 9.52 6.17 10.41
CA ALA A 101 8.78 4.96 10.76
C ALA A 101 9.34 4.29 12.03
N LYS A 102 10.68 4.13 12.11
CA LYS A 102 11.35 3.57 13.30
C LYS A 102 11.11 4.41 14.55
N ALA A 103 11.19 5.73 14.44
CA ALA A 103 10.99 6.62 15.57
C ALA A 103 9.57 6.53 16.13
N HIS A 104 8.56 6.47 15.25
CA HIS A 104 7.16 6.38 15.67
C HIS A 104 6.83 5.00 16.26
N ALA A 105 7.28 3.92 15.64
CA ALA A 105 7.09 2.56 16.18
C ALA A 105 7.72 2.43 17.59
N LYS A 106 8.90 3.01 17.80
CA LYS A 106 9.54 3.05 19.13
C LYS A 106 8.72 3.82 20.15
N GLN A 107 8.12 4.96 19.78
CA GLN A 107 7.21 5.71 20.67
C GLN A 107 5.94 4.94 20.98
N SER A 108 5.51 4.08 20.06
CA SER A 108 4.34 3.20 20.17
C SER A 108 4.64 1.86 20.86
N ASP A 109 5.87 1.62 21.31
CA ASP A 109 6.33 0.36 21.90
C ASP A 109 6.08 -0.86 20.99
N LEU A 110 6.36 -0.71 19.69
CA LEU A 110 6.19 -1.74 18.68
C LEU A 110 7.53 -2.17 18.08
N GLU A 111 7.71 -3.47 17.93
CA GLU A 111 8.84 -4.08 17.23
C GLU A 111 8.47 -4.34 15.78
N ILE A 112 8.98 -3.50 14.87
CA ILE A 112 8.77 -3.60 13.42
C ILE A 112 10.12 -3.46 12.73
N ASP A 113 10.40 -4.35 11.79
CA ASP A 113 11.63 -4.33 11.01
C ASP A 113 11.48 -3.41 9.79
N TYR A 114 11.90 -2.16 9.92
CA TYR A 114 11.89 -1.20 8.81
C TYR A 114 13.22 -1.18 8.07
N ARG A 115 13.16 -1.37 6.75
CA ARG A 115 14.35 -1.45 5.87
C ARG A 115 14.24 -0.48 4.70
N PHE A 116 15.34 0.20 4.39
CA PHE A 116 15.51 0.85 3.09
C PHE A 116 15.81 -0.21 2.05
N GLY A 117 15.06 -0.23 0.94
CA GLY A 117 15.25 -1.22 -0.12
C GLY A 117 14.06 -1.33 -1.07
N THR A 118 14.11 -2.34 -1.94
CA THR A 118 13.11 -2.61 -2.99
C THR A 118 12.58 -4.04 -2.90
N ALA A 119 11.49 -4.32 -3.63
CA ALA A 119 10.94 -5.67 -3.73
C ALA A 119 11.97 -6.66 -4.32
N GLU A 120 12.72 -6.24 -5.34
CA GLU A 120 13.71 -7.06 -6.03
C GLU A 120 14.89 -7.42 -5.12
N GLU A 121 15.29 -6.51 -4.23
CA GLU A 121 16.32 -6.79 -3.24
C GLU A 121 15.87 -7.86 -2.25
N LEU A 122 14.62 -7.80 -1.78
CA LEU A 122 14.06 -8.84 -0.92
C LEU A 122 13.97 -10.21 -1.64
N VAL A 123 13.59 -10.22 -2.92
CA VAL A 123 13.61 -11.43 -3.75
C VAL A 123 15.02 -12.02 -3.81
N SER A 124 16.04 -11.19 -4.02
CA SER A 124 17.44 -11.62 -4.07
C SER A 124 17.93 -12.21 -2.73
N GLN A 125 17.32 -11.78 -1.62
CA GLN A 125 17.58 -12.28 -0.27
C GLN A 125 16.77 -13.51 0.09
N CYS A 126 15.94 -14.04 -0.85
CA CYS A 126 15.05 -15.19 -0.64
C CYS A 126 14.05 -14.99 0.51
N GLU A 127 13.63 -13.75 0.75
CA GLU A 127 12.58 -13.46 1.73
C GLU A 127 11.21 -13.95 1.22
N ILE A 128 10.39 -14.48 2.13
CA ILE A 128 9.01 -14.93 1.83
C ILE A 128 8.05 -14.53 2.94
N PHE A 129 6.81 -14.23 2.57
CA PHE A 129 5.77 -13.68 3.43
C PHE A 129 4.44 -14.40 3.24
N ASP A 130 3.60 -14.39 4.27
CA ASP A 130 2.22 -14.83 4.18
C ASP A 130 1.36 -13.78 3.46
N ILE A 131 1.64 -12.50 3.72
CA ILE A 131 0.91 -11.38 3.15
C ILE A 131 1.90 -10.34 2.61
N VAL A 132 1.60 -9.77 1.44
CA VAL A 132 2.26 -8.59 0.87
C VAL A 132 1.22 -7.48 0.71
N LEU A 133 1.40 -6.38 1.42
CA LEU A 133 0.65 -5.14 1.24
C LEU A 133 1.39 -4.27 0.23
N ASN A 134 0.70 -3.85 -0.82
CA ASN A 134 1.16 -2.99 -1.90
C ASN A 134 0.12 -1.87 -2.09
N MET A 135 0.18 -0.87 -1.20
CA MET A 135 -0.88 0.11 -1.06
C MET A 135 -0.44 1.48 -1.60
N GLU A 136 -0.99 1.88 -2.75
CA GLU A 136 -0.65 3.14 -3.46
C GLU A 136 0.85 3.20 -3.84
N VAL A 137 1.39 2.13 -4.42
CA VAL A 137 2.80 2.04 -4.85
C VAL A 137 2.93 1.70 -6.32
N VAL A 138 2.09 0.80 -6.84
CA VAL A 138 2.21 0.26 -8.20
C VAL A 138 2.16 1.33 -9.30
N GLU A 139 1.48 2.45 -9.07
CA GLU A 139 1.45 3.60 -9.98
C GLU A 139 2.72 4.47 -9.96
N HIS A 140 3.56 4.31 -8.92
CA HIS A 140 4.78 5.09 -8.73
C HIS A 140 6.06 4.37 -9.18
N VAL A 141 5.93 3.14 -9.70
CA VAL A 141 7.08 2.38 -10.19
C VAL A 141 7.26 2.55 -11.71
N ALA A 142 8.51 2.45 -12.17
CA ALA A 142 8.83 2.59 -13.58
C ALA A 142 8.34 1.40 -14.43
N GLU A 143 8.33 0.18 -13.86
CA GLU A 143 8.00 -1.07 -14.56
C GLU A 143 6.96 -1.87 -13.74
N PRO A 144 5.65 -1.53 -13.81
CA PRO A 144 4.61 -2.14 -12.97
C PRO A 144 4.52 -3.66 -13.07
N GLN A 145 4.74 -4.24 -14.26
CA GLN A 145 4.69 -5.70 -14.43
C GLN A 145 5.84 -6.41 -13.72
N ALA A 146 7.07 -5.90 -13.87
CA ALA A 146 8.24 -6.47 -13.21
C ALA A 146 8.11 -6.36 -11.69
N TYR A 147 7.65 -5.21 -11.20
CA TYR A 147 7.39 -4.95 -9.78
C TYR A 147 6.31 -5.90 -9.21
N THR A 148 5.17 -6.06 -9.90
CA THR A 148 4.12 -6.99 -9.46
C THR A 148 4.61 -8.43 -9.43
N THR A 149 5.46 -8.82 -10.38
CA THR A 149 6.10 -10.14 -10.40
C THR A 149 7.05 -10.31 -9.21
N ALA A 150 7.83 -9.29 -8.84
CA ALA A 150 8.67 -9.33 -7.65
C ALA A 150 7.82 -9.49 -6.37
N CYS A 151 6.72 -8.74 -6.25
CA CYS A 151 5.79 -8.90 -5.13
C CYS A 151 5.21 -10.33 -5.04
N GLN A 152 4.87 -10.94 -6.19
CA GLN A 152 4.41 -12.33 -6.23
C GLN A 152 5.49 -13.31 -5.77
N GLN A 153 6.76 -13.09 -6.14
CA GLN A 153 7.87 -13.96 -5.72
C GLN A 153 8.09 -13.94 -4.20
N LEU A 154 7.78 -12.82 -3.55
CA LEU A 154 7.86 -12.66 -2.10
C LEU A 154 6.75 -13.37 -1.33
N LEU A 155 5.71 -13.88 -1.99
CA LEU A 155 4.64 -14.63 -1.34
C LEU A 155 4.97 -16.11 -1.23
N LYS A 156 4.60 -16.73 -0.11
CA LYS A 156 4.48 -18.18 0.03
C LYS A 156 3.40 -18.73 -0.90
N PRO A 157 3.40 -20.02 -1.28
CA PRO A 157 2.20 -20.66 -1.81
C PRO A 157 1.02 -20.48 -0.84
N GLY A 158 -0.16 -20.13 -1.34
CA GLY A 158 -1.32 -19.73 -0.51
C GLY A 158 -1.21 -18.32 0.09
N GLY A 159 -0.19 -17.55 -0.25
CA GLY A 159 -0.01 -16.19 0.28
C GLY A 159 -0.91 -15.17 -0.40
N LEU A 160 -1.25 -14.10 0.33
CA LEU A 160 -2.18 -13.06 -0.06
C LEU A 160 -1.45 -11.76 -0.43
N MET A 161 -1.70 -11.23 -1.63
CA MET A 161 -1.33 -9.86 -1.98
C MET A 161 -2.55 -8.94 -1.93
N ILE A 162 -2.43 -7.82 -1.26
CA ILE A 162 -3.43 -6.75 -1.27
C ILE A 162 -2.80 -5.54 -1.95
N CYS A 163 -3.39 -5.10 -3.07
CA CYS A 163 -2.87 -4.01 -3.88
C CYS A 163 -3.95 -2.94 -4.07
N SER A 164 -3.64 -1.68 -3.76
CA SER A 164 -4.50 -0.54 -4.06
C SER A 164 -3.80 0.48 -4.95
N THR A 165 -4.60 1.22 -5.72
CA THR A 165 -4.14 2.31 -6.58
C THR A 165 -5.30 3.22 -6.99
N ILE A 166 -5.01 4.24 -7.80
CA ILE A 166 -5.97 5.21 -8.33
C ILE A 166 -6.34 4.85 -9.76
N ASN A 167 -7.65 4.81 -10.04
CA ASN A 167 -8.17 4.49 -11.37
C ASN A 167 -7.92 5.63 -12.38
N ARG A 168 -7.54 5.30 -13.61
CA ARG A 168 -7.32 6.25 -14.71
C ARG A 168 -8.62 6.57 -15.44
N ASN A 169 -9.37 7.55 -14.98
CA ASN A 169 -10.58 8.04 -15.66
C ASN A 169 -10.82 9.53 -15.37
N PRO A 170 -11.77 10.21 -16.08
CA PRO A 170 -12.03 11.63 -15.87
C PRO A 170 -12.49 12.00 -14.45
N LYS A 171 -13.22 11.09 -13.76
CA LYS A 171 -13.69 11.33 -12.39
C LYS A 171 -12.52 11.36 -11.41
N SER A 172 -11.57 10.41 -11.54
CA SER A 172 -10.37 10.39 -10.70
C SER A 172 -9.47 11.59 -10.97
N PHE A 173 -9.33 12.02 -12.23
CA PHE A 173 -8.62 13.24 -12.58
C PHE A 173 -9.17 14.46 -11.81
N ILE A 174 -10.50 14.63 -11.82
CA ILE A 174 -11.14 15.76 -11.13
C ILE A 174 -10.99 15.63 -9.61
N LEU A 175 -11.20 14.46 -9.04
CA LEU A 175 -11.24 14.29 -7.59
C LEU A 175 -9.87 14.14 -6.97
N ALA A 176 -8.99 13.30 -7.53
CA ALA A 176 -7.67 13.03 -6.96
C ALA A 176 -6.66 14.14 -7.28
N ILE A 177 -6.70 14.73 -8.48
CA ILE A 177 -5.77 15.79 -8.85
C ILE A 177 -6.36 17.15 -8.56
N PHE A 178 -7.47 17.52 -9.24
CA PHE A 178 -8.01 18.86 -9.09
C PHE A 178 -8.58 19.10 -7.69
N GLY A 179 -9.29 18.11 -7.13
CA GLY A 179 -9.86 18.20 -5.78
C GLY A 179 -8.79 18.23 -4.70
N ALA A 180 -7.92 17.24 -4.66
CA ALA A 180 -6.93 17.08 -3.58
C ALA A 180 -5.78 18.09 -3.66
N GLU A 181 -5.28 18.40 -4.87
CA GLU A 181 -4.10 19.28 -5.04
C GLU A 181 -4.46 20.76 -5.13
N TYR A 182 -5.58 21.12 -5.80
CA TYR A 182 -5.91 22.53 -6.09
C TYR A 182 -7.00 23.10 -5.19
N VAL A 183 -8.05 22.33 -4.88
CA VAL A 183 -9.18 22.79 -4.07
C VAL A 183 -8.91 22.62 -2.58
N MET A 184 -8.64 21.37 -2.17
CA MET A 184 -8.44 21.03 -0.77
C MET A 184 -7.01 21.33 -0.29
N ARG A 185 -6.06 21.42 -1.22
CA ARG A 185 -4.63 21.64 -0.95
C ARG A 185 -4.06 20.62 0.06
N TRP A 186 -4.57 19.41 0.03
CA TRP A 186 -4.11 18.32 0.88
C TRP A 186 -2.74 17.80 0.45
N LEU A 187 -2.49 17.83 -0.86
CA LEU A 187 -1.25 17.34 -1.47
C LEU A 187 -0.56 18.47 -2.26
N PRO A 188 0.78 18.46 -2.36
CA PRO A 188 1.51 19.35 -3.26
C PRO A 188 1.04 19.18 -4.70
N LYS A 189 1.10 20.27 -5.48
CA LYS A 189 0.81 20.22 -6.92
C LYS A 189 1.80 19.32 -7.62
N GLY A 190 1.30 18.42 -8.49
CA GLY A 190 2.12 17.47 -9.24
C GLY A 190 2.51 16.23 -8.45
N THR A 191 1.85 15.95 -7.31
CA THR A 191 2.00 14.68 -6.59
C THR A 191 1.52 13.52 -7.44
N HIS A 192 0.44 13.71 -8.22
CA HIS A 192 -0.13 12.68 -9.07
C HIS A 192 0.03 13.00 -10.55
N GLU A 193 0.54 12.06 -11.30
CA GLU A 193 0.57 12.08 -12.77
C GLU A 193 -0.54 11.17 -13.30
N TRP A 194 -1.61 11.76 -13.85
CA TRP A 194 -2.77 11.00 -14.32
C TRP A 194 -2.42 9.87 -15.31
N ALA A 195 -1.39 10.06 -16.11
CA ALA A 195 -0.92 9.04 -17.06
C ALA A 195 -0.39 7.76 -16.37
N LYS A 196 0.05 7.86 -15.12
CA LYS A 196 0.54 6.73 -14.32
C LYS A 196 -0.58 5.99 -13.57
N PHE A 197 -1.78 6.55 -13.51
CA PHE A 197 -2.93 5.87 -12.90
C PHE A 197 -3.25 4.59 -13.65
N ILE A 198 -3.72 3.58 -12.94
CA ILE A 198 -3.93 2.23 -13.46
C ILE A 198 -5.43 1.90 -13.41
N THR A 199 -6.01 1.49 -14.52
CA THR A 199 -7.42 1.06 -14.53
C THR A 199 -7.56 -0.30 -13.81
N PRO A 200 -8.78 -0.63 -13.29
CA PRO A 200 -9.01 -1.93 -12.66
C PRO A 200 -8.69 -3.13 -13.57
N ASP A 201 -8.91 -3.01 -14.87
CA ASP A 201 -8.61 -4.09 -15.81
C ASP A 201 -7.10 -4.21 -16.05
N GLU A 202 -6.37 -3.09 -16.17
CA GLU A 202 -4.90 -3.09 -16.27
C GLU A 202 -4.26 -3.71 -15.01
N LEU A 203 -4.71 -3.35 -13.81
CA LEU A 203 -4.21 -3.96 -12.58
C LEU A 203 -4.51 -5.46 -12.53
N TYR A 204 -5.69 -5.85 -13.01
CA TYR A 204 -6.08 -7.25 -13.07
C TYR A 204 -5.17 -8.06 -14.01
N ASP A 205 -4.80 -7.48 -15.15
CA ASP A 205 -3.86 -8.09 -16.10
C ASP A 205 -2.44 -8.18 -15.51
N LEU A 206 -1.94 -7.12 -14.83
CA LEU A 206 -0.65 -7.13 -14.13
C LEU A 206 -0.58 -8.28 -13.11
N ILE A 207 -1.62 -8.42 -12.29
CA ILE A 207 -1.74 -9.44 -11.24
C ILE A 207 -1.75 -10.84 -11.86
N ARG A 208 -2.57 -11.08 -12.89
CA ARG A 208 -2.68 -12.37 -13.56
C ARG A 208 -1.38 -12.75 -14.28
N ASN A 209 -0.78 -11.81 -14.98
CA ASN A 209 0.49 -12.01 -15.68
C ASN A 209 1.65 -12.31 -14.70
N ALA A 210 1.55 -11.84 -13.46
CA ALA A 210 2.48 -12.21 -12.39
C ALA A 210 2.21 -13.61 -11.80
N GLY A 211 1.14 -14.31 -12.22
CA GLY A 211 0.79 -15.63 -11.72
C GLY A 211 -0.02 -15.61 -10.41
N LEU A 212 -0.69 -14.49 -10.11
CA LEU A 212 -1.62 -14.38 -8.98
C LEU A 212 -3.07 -14.52 -9.46
N GLN A 213 -3.93 -15.06 -8.59
CA GLN A 213 -5.36 -15.16 -8.82
C GLN A 213 -6.10 -14.06 -8.04
N PRO A 214 -6.69 -13.04 -8.68
CA PRO A 214 -7.56 -12.10 -8.01
C PRO A 214 -8.78 -12.79 -7.41
N VAL A 215 -9.10 -12.50 -6.14
CA VAL A 215 -10.20 -13.12 -5.40
C VAL A 215 -11.24 -12.11 -4.94
N ASP A 216 -10.86 -10.86 -4.72
CA ASP A 216 -11.78 -9.78 -4.35
C ASP A 216 -11.30 -8.42 -4.88
N ARG A 217 -12.24 -7.49 -5.07
CA ARG A 217 -11.92 -6.08 -5.32
C ARG A 217 -13.02 -5.17 -4.81
N GLN A 218 -12.62 -4.03 -4.25
CA GLN A 218 -13.55 -3.00 -3.79
C GLN A 218 -13.02 -1.60 -4.07
N GLY A 219 -13.92 -0.63 -4.12
CA GLY A 219 -13.55 0.78 -4.19
C GLY A 219 -13.55 1.43 -2.82
N PHE A 220 -12.68 2.41 -2.65
CA PHE A 220 -12.73 3.34 -1.54
C PHE A 220 -13.51 4.59 -1.98
N VAL A 221 -14.66 4.84 -1.38
CA VAL A 221 -15.55 5.94 -1.77
C VAL A 221 -15.64 6.96 -0.65
N PHE A 222 -15.22 8.19 -0.94
CA PHE A 222 -15.32 9.32 -0.01
C PHE A 222 -16.70 9.95 -0.07
N ASN A 223 -17.31 10.16 1.11
CA ASN A 223 -18.55 10.93 1.25
C ASN A 223 -18.23 12.35 1.79
N PRO A 224 -18.34 13.39 0.97
CA PRO A 224 -18.02 14.76 1.39
C PRO A 224 -19.00 15.36 2.40
N LEU A 225 -20.18 14.78 2.58
CA LEU A 225 -21.16 15.26 3.56
C LEU A 225 -20.83 14.76 4.97
N THR A 226 -20.37 13.50 5.10
CA THR A 226 -20.01 12.90 6.39
C THR A 226 -18.52 12.92 6.67
N TRP A 227 -17.69 13.28 5.67
CA TRP A 227 -16.23 13.24 5.72
C TRP A 227 -15.67 11.85 6.05
N GLN A 228 -16.35 10.81 5.57
CA GLN A 228 -15.99 9.42 5.82
C GLN A 228 -15.73 8.66 4.53
N TRP A 229 -14.81 7.73 4.59
CA TRP A 229 -14.58 6.74 3.55
C TRP A 229 -15.39 5.48 3.82
N ARG A 230 -15.80 4.80 2.78
CA ARG A 230 -16.48 3.50 2.85
C ARG A 230 -16.02 2.59 1.73
N LEU A 231 -16.13 1.30 1.93
CA LEU A 231 -15.95 0.28 0.91
C LEU A 231 -17.18 0.22 -0.04
N SER A 232 -16.94 -0.17 -1.28
CA SER A 232 -17.98 -0.36 -2.28
C SER A 232 -17.58 -1.42 -3.30
N ASP A 233 -18.46 -2.40 -3.49
CA ASP A 233 -18.28 -3.46 -4.51
C ASP A 233 -18.56 -2.93 -5.93
N GLN A 234 -19.20 -1.76 -6.06
CA GLN A 234 -19.69 -1.23 -7.34
C GLN A 234 -18.94 -0.01 -7.84
N ASP A 235 -18.44 0.85 -6.95
CA ASP A 235 -17.80 2.11 -7.33
C ASP A 235 -16.27 2.02 -7.21
N LEU A 236 -15.62 1.61 -8.29
CA LEU A 236 -14.14 1.57 -8.46
C LEU A 236 -13.60 2.82 -9.13
N SER A 237 -14.36 3.89 -9.18
CA SER A 237 -14.07 5.01 -10.09
C SER A 237 -12.91 5.91 -9.66
N VAL A 238 -12.49 5.89 -8.39
CA VAL A 238 -11.36 6.70 -7.93
C VAL A 238 -10.29 5.80 -7.32
N ASN A 239 -10.30 5.58 -6.01
CA ASN A 239 -9.39 4.66 -5.36
C ASN A 239 -10.03 3.26 -5.29
N TYR A 240 -9.26 2.23 -5.54
CA TYR A 240 -9.72 0.86 -5.44
C TYR A 240 -8.62 -0.07 -4.94
N VAL A 241 -9.04 -1.23 -4.46
CA VAL A 241 -8.17 -2.25 -3.87
C VAL A 241 -8.56 -3.62 -4.41
N THR A 242 -7.57 -4.50 -4.56
CA THR A 242 -7.75 -5.89 -4.99
C THR A 242 -6.99 -6.81 -4.05
N ALA A 243 -7.62 -7.91 -3.67
CA ALA A 243 -7.00 -9.05 -2.99
C ALA A 243 -6.71 -10.16 -4.02
N SER A 244 -5.55 -10.80 -3.91
CA SER A 244 -5.11 -11.83 -4.88
C SER A 244 -4.25 -12.88 -4.19
N LEU A 245 -4.40 -14.14 -4.61
CA LEU A 245 -3.73 -15.30 -4.03
C LEU A 245 -2.63 -15.84 -4.94
N LYS A 246 -1.55 -16.28 -4.33
CA LYS A 246 -0.55 -17.14 -4.97
C LYS A 246 -0.95 -18.59 -4.80
N LEU A 247 -1.34 -19.25 -5.91
CA LEU A 247 -1.72 -20.67 -5.93
C LEU A 247 -0.50 -21.60 -5.75
#